data_725dbea3f55932ef56f57a78af5d9f28
#
_entry.id   725dbea3f55932ef56f57a78af5d9f28
#
_cell.length_a   1.000
_cell.length_b   1.000
_cell.length_c   1.000
_cell.angle_alpha   90.00
_cell.angle_beta   90.00
_cell.angle_gamma   90.00
#
_symmetry.space_group_name_H-M   'P 1'
#
loop_
_entity.id
_entity.type
_entity.pdbx_description
1 polymer ?
#
loop_
_entity_poly.entity_id
_entity_poly.type
_entity_poly.pdbx_seq_one_letter_code
_entity_poly.pdbx_strand_id
1 'polypeptide(L)'
;MKPSVVVGKLLRALLGLVLMLLGAAGFFTLAASFAEYPVVPPHEGAPEGLRGAFHVHTTRSDGWGTVEEVAAAAKAAGLRFVVLADHNDFASREPAFVDGVLMVPGVELSTDHGHLVAFGMKRPLEGVRPWMDGGEAEAAVEKAGGVSVLAHPVQQRNPWRHEEAARRAGGFELYSADTFFRDALRHPFSQLLPAVGASFGQPVHGVMLLVEPQPEATERLLSLEREKPRVALCSHDAHGLPRYEDVFQAMAMYLPDARELPGDARAAAGLVEKGLASGRAVCAFRALGEPEGFALEGLDAERREAHVGQVLTVRLPPEAGEQVRVEVRGAGRLRPDGRSVELVEEGAVQVEVWARAPGSFFGTRWRPWIVPSPVRVLP
;
A
#
# COMPACT_ATOMS: atom_id res chain seq x y z
N MET A 1 1.04 53.83 -13.55
CA MET A 1 -0.11 53.09 -14.17
C MET A 1 -1.31 53.24 -13.26
N LYS A 2 -2.51 53.55 -13.78
CA LYS A 2 -3.71 53.68 -12.93
C LYS A 2 -4.01 52.33 -12.26
N PRO A 3 -4.31 52.29 -10.96
CA PRO A 3 -4.58 51.01 -10.22
C PRO A 3 -5.64 50.11 -10.88
N SER A 4 -6.65 50.70 -11.50
CA SER A 4 -7.72 50.01 -12.23
C SER A 4 -7.24 49.20 -13.44
N VAL A 5 -6.17 49.66 -14.12
CA VAL A 5 -5.58 48.96 -15.27
C VAL A 5 -4.77 47.74 -14.82
N VAL A 6 -4.10 47.82 -13.67
CA VAL A 6 -3.35 46.68 -13.09
C VAL A 6 -4.29 45.60 -12.61
N VAL A 7 -5.36 45.96 -11.90
CA VAL A 7 -6.40 45.03 -11.44
C VAL A 7 -7.05 44.31 -12.63
N GLY A 8 -7.41 45.04 -13.69
CA GLY A 8 -8.00 44.43 -14.88
C GLY A 8 -7.06 43.45 -15.62
N LYS A 9 -5.75 43.71 -15.63
CA LYS A 9 -4.76 42.78 -16.20
C LYS A 9 -4.60 41.52 -15.33
N LEU A 10 -4.55 41.69 -14.01
CA LEU A 10 -4.48 40.55 -13.05
C LEU A 10 -5.72 39.66 -13.15
N LEU A 11 -6.91 40.26 -13.25
CA LEU A 11 -8.16 39.51 -13.37
C LEU A 11 -8.22 38.68 -14.66
N ARG A 12 -7.78 39.26 -15.79
CA ARG A 12 -7.69 38.54 -17.06
C ARG A 12 -6.65 37.42 -17.03
N ALA A 13 -5.50 37.64 -16.41
CA ALA A 13 -4.48 36.62 -16.25
C ALA A 13 -5.00 35.44 -15.37
N LEU A 14 -5.68 35.77 -14.28
CA LEU A 14 -6.30 34.76 -13.41
C LEU A 14 -7.38 33.97 -14.16
N LEU A 15 -8.27 34.66 -14.89
CA LEU A 15 -9.29 33.99 -15.71
C LEU A 15 -8.64 33.09 -16.78
N GLY A 16 -7.60 33.56 -17.45
CA GLY A 16 -6.85 32.76 -18.42
C GLY A 16 -6.22 31.49 -17.78
N LEU A 17 -5.66 31.64 -16.60
CA LEU A 17 -5.11 30.50 -15.86
C LEU A 17 -6.20 29.48 -15.47
N VAL A 18 -7.35 29.96 -14.95
CA VAL A 18 -8.47 29.10 -14.60
C VAL A 18 -8.99 28.34 -15.81
N LEU A 19 -9.20 29.03 -16.95
CA LEU A 19 -9.66 28.40 -18.18
C LEU A 19 -8.65 27.36 -18.71
N MET A 20 -7.35 27.64 -18.60
CA MET A 20 -6.30 26.70 -18.98
C MET A 20 -6.31 25.46 -18.08
N LEU A 21 -6.46 25.62 -16.77
CA LEU A 21 -6.55 24.48 -15.83
C LEU A 21 -7.81 23.64 -16.05
N LEU A 22 -8.95 24.28 -16.30
CA LEU A 22 -10.20 23.58 -16.64
C LEU A 22 -10.08 22.83 -17.97
N GLY A 23 -9.45 23.44 -18.98
CA GLY A 23 -9.18 22.79 -20.26
C GLY A 23 -8.25 21.57 -20.09
N ALA A 24 -7.20 21.71 -19.30
CA ALA A 24 -6.29 20.60 -18.99
C ALA A 24 -7.01 19.48 -18.22
N ALA A 25 -7.79 19.81 -17.20
CA ALA A 25 -8.59 18.81 -16.46
C ALA A 25 -9.56 18.07 -17.39
N GLY A 26 -10.30 18.80 -18.23
CA GLY A 26 -11.20 18.21 -19.23
C GLY A 26 -10.47 17.30 -20.22
N PHE A 27 -9.27 17.67 -20.65
CA PHE A 27 -8.44 16.83 -21.50
C PHE A 27 -8.06 15.52 -20.79
N PHE A 28 -7.60 15.57 -19.55
CA PHE A 28 -7.26 14.36 -18.79
C PHE A 28 -8.49 13.48 -18.48
N THR A 29 -9.64 14.11 -18.22
CA THR A 29 -10.92 13.39 -18.06
C THR A 29 -11.25 12.61 -19.35
N LEU A 30 -11.12 13.25 -20.51
CA LEU A 30 -11.36 12.60 -21.78
C LEU A 30 -10.30 11.52 -22.07
N ALA A 31 -9.02 11.80 -21.82
CA ALA A 31 -7.95 10.82 -22.01
C ALA A 31 -8.15 9.59 -21.12
N ALA A 32 -8.63 9.78 -19.89
CA ALA A 32 -8.92 8.69 -18.96
C ALA A 32 -10.03 7.75 -19.45
N SER A 33 -11.00 8.25 -20.24
CA SER A 33 -12.06 7.41 -20.81
C SER A 33 -11.56 6.37 -21.81
N PHE A 34 -10.33 6.54 -22.31
CA PHE A 34 -9.64 5.57 -23.19
C PHE A 34 -8.59 4.74 -22.45
N ALA A 35 -8.45 4.91 -21.13
CA ALA A 35 -7.52 4.11 -20.34
C ALA A 35 -8.10 2.70 -20.12
N GLU A 36 -7.51 1.72 -20.78
CA GLU A 36 -7.89 0.31 -20.63
C GLU A 36 -6.86 -0.36 -19.69
N TYR A 37 -7.36 -0.86 -18.56
CA TYR A 37 -6.59 -1.73 -17.70
C TYR A 37 -6.78 -3.18 -18.16
N PRO A 38 -5.75 -4.03 -17.99
CA PRO A 38 -5.95 -5.45 -18.20
C PRO A 38 -7.05 -5.89 -17.22
N VAL A 39 -8.27 -6.04 -17.73
CA VAL A 39 -9.36 -6.64 -16.96
C VAL A 39 -9.01 -8.13 -16.93
N VAL A 40 -8.42 -8.55 -15.83
CA VAL A 40 -8.45 -9.96 -15.50
C VAL A 40 -9.91 -10.26 -15.17
N PRO A 41 -10.64 -11.01 -16.01
CA PRO A 41 -12.03 -11.33 -15.70
C PRO A 41 -12.03 -11.97 -14.30
N PRO A 42 -13.00 -11.61 -13.46
CA PRO A 42 -13.13 -12.30 -12.19
C PRO A 42 -13.24 -13.79 -12.52
N HIS A 43 -12.37 -14.60 -11.92
CA HIS A 43 -12.50 -16.05 -12.04
C HIS A 43 -13.96 -16.43 -11.76
N GLU A 44 -14.55 -17.28 -12.60
CA GLU A 44 -15.81 -17.93 -12.30
C GLU A 44 -15.59 -18.90 -11.12
N GLY A 45 -15.36 -18.35 -9.93
CA GLY A 45 -15.09 -19.07 -8.70
C GLY A 45 -14.86 -18.10 -7.54
N ALA A 46 -14.97 -18.58 -6.31
CA ALA A 46 -14.60 -17.81 -5.14
C ALA A 46 -13.10 -17.44 -5.23
N PRO A 47 -12.72 -16.18 -4.96
CA PRO A 47 -11.33 -15.77 -4.99
C PRO A 47 -10.48 -16.66 -4.07
N GLU A 48 -9.30 -17.07 -4.54
CA GLU A 48 -8.41 -17.99 -3.82
C GLU A 48 -7.73 -17.36 -2.59
N GLY A 49 -8.06 -16.12 -2.22
CA GLY A 49 -7.50 -15.45 -1.05
C GLY A 49 -8.39 -14.35 -0.52
N LEU A 50 -8.24 -14.02 0.76
CA LEU A 50 -8.92 -12.88 1.36
C LEU A 50 -8.23 -11.58 0.94
N ARG A 51 -9.04 -10.58 0.61
CA ARG A 51 -8.58 -9.22 0.26
C ARG A 51 -8.99 -8.24 1.33
N GLY A 52 -8.13 -7.29 1.63
CA GLY A 52 -8.46 -6.24 2.58
C GLY A 52 -7.60 -5.00 2.44
N ALA A 53 -7.98 -3.98 3.18
CA ALA A 53 -7.21 -2.75 3.32
C ALA A 53 -6.42 -2.76 4.62
N PHE A 54 -5.21 -2.22 4.56
CA PHE A 54 -4.35 -2.00 5.71
C PHE A 54 -4.07 -0.51 5.86
N HIS A 55 -4.12 0.00 7.10
CA HIS A 55 -3.89 1.40 7.45
C HIS A 55 -4.97 2.32 6.86
N VAL A 56 -6.08 2.44 7.56
CA VAL A 56 -7.21 3.27 7.15
C VAL A 56 -7.68 4.13 8.32
N HIS A 57 -7.85 5.42 8.06
CA HIS A 57 -8.32 6.40 9.03
C HIS A 57 -9.83 6.63 8.90
N THR A 58 -10.46 6.95 10.02
CA THR A 58 -11.88 7.29 10.09
C THR A 58 -12.08 8.65 10.78
N THR A 59 -13.34 9.08 10.95
CA THR A 59 -13.68 10.28 11.73
C THR A 59 -13.30 10.20 13.21
N ARG A 60 -12.66 9.12 13.66
CA ARG A 60 -12.07 9.02 15.01
C ARG A 60 -10.74 9.76 15.11
N SER A 61 -10.08 10.01 13.96
CA SER A 61 -8.90 10.86 13.86
C SER A 61 -9.11 11.94 12.79
N ASP A 62 -8.47 11.81 11.65
CA ASP A 62 -8.47 12.79 10.57
C ASP A 62 -8.98 12.24 9.24
N GLY A 63 -9.55 11.03 9.23
CA GLY A 63 -10.31 10.52 8.11
C GLY A 63 -11.69 11.17 7.99
N TRP A 64 -12.23 11.21 6.78
CA TRP A 64 -13.51 11.89 6.49
C TRP A 64 -14.74 10.98 6.61
N GLY A 65 -14.53 9.66 6.58
CA GLY A 65 -15.63 8.68 6.66
C GLY A 65 -15.76 8.05 8.04
N THR A 66 -16.99 7.72 8.42
CA THR A 66 -17.24 6.88 9.61
C THR A 66 -16.80 5.44 9.35
N VAL A 67 -16.77 4.62 10.39
CA VAL A 67 -16.45 3.18 10.24
C VAL A 67 -17.43 2.49 9.29
N GLU A 68 -18.70 2.87 9.33
CA GLU A 68 -19.77 2.35 8.46
C GLU A 68 -19.55 2.75 7.00
N GLU A 69 -19.15 4.00 6.75
CA GLU A 69 -18.85 4.49 5.40
C GLU A 69 -17.60 3.82 4.83
N VAL A 70 -16.57 3.62 5.64
CA VAL A 70 -15.37 2.85 5.26
C VAL A 70 -15.72 1.40 4.97
N ALA A 71 -16.57 0.77 5.79
CA ALA A 71 -17.02 -0.61 5.55
C ALA A 71 -17.83 -0.72 4.25
N ALA A 72 -18.72 0.24 3.98
CA ALA A 72 -19.49 0.28 2.73
C ALA A 72 -18.59 0.43 1.50
N ALA A 73 -17.59 1.31 1.56
CA ALA A 73 -16.59 1.48 0.49
C ALA A 73 -15.76 0.20 0.28
N ALA A 74 -15.32 -0.45 1.37
CA ALA A 74 -14.59 -1.71 1.31
C ALA A 74 -15.42 -2.84 0.69
N LYS A 75 -16.70 -2.94 1.08
CA LYS A 75 -17.65 -3.88 0.50
C LYS A 75 -17.85 -3.65 -1.00
N ALA A 76 -18.07 -2.39 -1.41
CA ALA A 76 -18.21 -2.00 -2.81
C ALA A 76 -16.97 -2.36 -3.63
N ALA A 77 -15.76 -2.24 -3.03
CA ALA A 77 -14.49 -2.67 -3.62
C ALA A 77 -14.25 -4.20 -3.53
N GLY A 78 -15.15 -4.97 -2.94
CA GLY A 78 -15.01 -6.42 -2.77
C GLY A 78 -13.99 -6.84 -1.72
N LEU A 79 -13.64 -5.97 -0.78
CA LEU A 79 -12.75 -6.28 0.33
C LEU A 79 -13.51 -6.99 1.46
N ARG A 80 -12.81 -7.85 2.19
CA ARG A 80 -13.37 -8.65 3.28
C ARG A 80 -12.95 -8.16 4.66
N PHE A 81 -11.86 -7.41 4.75
CA PHE A 81 -11.39 -6.82 6.01
C PHE A 81 -10.77 -5.44 5.78
N VAL A 82 -10.77 -4.64 6.84
CA VAL A 82 -10.06 -3.35 6.92
C VAL A 82 -9.35 -3.28 8.25
N VAL A 83 -8.04 -3.02 8.24
CA VAL A 83 -7.29 -2.68 9.45
C VAL A 83 -7.37 -1.17 9.64
N LEU A 84 -8.10 -0.76 10.68
CA LEU A 84 -8.22 0.64 11.08
C LEU A 84 -6.94 1.08 11.80
N ALA A 85 -6.50 2.29 11.57
CA ALA A 85 -5.27 2.83 12.15
C ALA A 85 -5.43 4.31 12.52
N ASP A 86 -6.57 4.67 13.08
CA ASP A 86 -6.81 6.05 13.52
C ASP A 86 -5.68 6.57 14.41
N HIS A 87 -5.25 7.82 14.18
CA HIS A 87 -4.15 8.44 14.91
C HIS A 87 -4.42 8.47 16.40
N ASN A 88 -3.53 7.85 17.17
CA ASN A 88 -3.52 7.90 18.63
C ASN A 88 -4.87 7.50 19.29
N ASP A 89 -5.69 6.69 18.60
CA ASP A 89 -6.90 6.10 19.18
C ASP A 89 -6.50 4.89 20.05
N PHE A 90 -6.11 5.17 21.30
CA PHE A 90 -5.66 4.16 22.26
C PHE A 90 -6.80 3.41 22.95
N ALA A 91 -8.06 3.71 22.59
CA ALA A 91 -9.18 2.98 23.16
C ALA A 91 -9.12 1.51 22.72
N SER A 92 -9.23 0.59 23.70
CA SER A 92 -9.38 -0.82 23.41
C SER A 92 -10.67 -1.04 22.64
N ARG A 93 -10.55 -1.47 21.37
CA ARG A 93 -11.69 -1.74 20.51
C ARG A 93 -11.76 -3.23 20.21
N GLU A 94 -12.96 -3.72 20.10
CA GLU A 94 -13.20 -5.08 19.66
C GLU A 94 -13.36 -5.13 18.14
N PRO A 95 -12.85 -6.18 17.49
CA PRO A 95 -13.13 -6.39 16.09
C PRO A 95 -14.62 -6.65 15.87
N ALA A 96 -15.15 -6.17 14.76
CA ALA A 96 -16.57 -6.31 14.44
C ALA A 96 -16.78 -6.48 12.94
N PHE A 97 -17.82 -7.21 12.57
CA PHE A 97 -18.34 -7.17 11.20
C PHE A 97 -19.29 -5.98 11.05
N VAL A 98 -18.98 -5.10 10.11
CA VAL A 98 -19.82 -3.96 9.71
C VAL A 98 -20.19 -4.16 8.24
N ASP A 99 -21.46 -4.30 7.96
CA ASP A 99 -22.01 -4.58 6.61
C ASP A 99 -21.32 -5.78 5.91
N GLY A 100 -20.89 -6.80 6.70
CA GLY A 100 -20.23 -8.01 6.21
C GLY A 100 -18.72 -7.87 5.97
N VAL A 101 -18.13 -6.71 6.24
CA VAL A 101 -16.69 -6.46 6.22
C VAL A 101 -16.14 -6.51 7.66
N LEU A 102 -15.06 -7.22 7.88
CA LEU A 102 -14.39 -7.28 9.17
C LEU A 102 -13.57 -6.01 9.40
N MET A 103 -13.90 -5.26 10.45
CA MET A 103 -13.11 -4.13 10.92
C MET A 103 -12.15 -4.63 11.99
N VAL A 104 -10.86 -4.63 11.68
CA VAL A 104 -9.77 -5.07 12.57
C VAL A 104 -9.21 -3.85 13.28
N PRO A 105 -9.20 -3.82 14.63
CA PRO A 105 -8.63 -2.70 15.36
C PRO A 105 -7.11 -2.63 15.23
N GLY A 106 -6.61 -1.45 14.96
CA GLY A 106 -5.22 -1.04 15.02
C GLY A 106 -5.15 0.42 15.49
N VAL A 107 -3.98 0.98 15.48
CA VAL A 107 -3.72 2.39 15.81
C VAL A 107 -2.47 2.87 15.10
N GLU A 108 -2.47 4.08 14.60
CA GLU A 108 -1.25 4.76 14.18
C GLU A 108 -0.74 5.68 15.31
N LEU A 109 0.41 5.34 15.83
CA LEU A 109 1.11 6.09 16.88
C LEU A 109 1.90 7.23 16.24
N SER A 110 1.52 8.48 16.51
CA SER A 110 2.32 9.65 16.15
C SER A 110 3.45 9.81 17.18
N THR A 111 4.70 9.63 16.74
CA THR A 111 5.88 9.75 17.58
C THR A 111 6.74 10.95 17.14
N ASP A 112 7.74 11.33 17.94
CA ASP A 112 8.71 12.36 17.58
C ASP A 112 9.72 11.92 16.50
N HIS A 113 9.70 10.61 16.14
CA HIS A 113 10.58 10.02 15.14
C HIS A 113 9.86 9.55 13.86
N GLY A 114 8.59 9.84 13.68
CA GLY A 114 7.73 9.38 12.59
C GLY A 114 6.52 8.64 13.12
N HIS A 115 5.87 7.87 12.26
CA HIS A 115 4.64 7.17 12.62
C HIS A 115 4.85 5.64 12.65
N LEU A 116 4.09 4.97 13.52
CA LEU A 116 4.14 3.54 13.74
C LEU A 116 2.72 2.98 13.78
N VAL A 117 2.35 2.13 12.83
CA VAL A 117 1.08 1.39 12.91
C VAL A 117 1.27 0.19 13.81
N ALA A 118 0.34 0.01 14.74
CA ALA A 118 0.27 -1.16 15.63
C ALA A 118 -1.05 -1.90 15.44
N PHE A 119 -0.99 -3.23 15.36
CA PHE A 119 -2.17 -4.10 15.27
C PHE A 119 -1.92 -5.43 15.98
N GLY A 120 -2.98 -6.21 16.20
CA GLY A 120 -2.88 -7.53 16.80
C GLY A 120 -2.45 -7.55 18.27
N MET A 121 -2.63 -6.44 18.99
CA MET A 121 -2.31 -6.35 20.41
C MET A 121 -3.12 -7.35 21.22
N LYS A 122 -2.45 -8.07 22.12
CA LYS A 122 -3.07 -9.05 23.05
C LYS A 122 -3.48 -8.41 24.39
N ARG A 123 -2.99 -7.22 24.66
CA ARG A 123 -3.26 -6.39 25.85
C ARG A 123 -3.38 -4.93 25.44
N PRO A 124 -4.07 -4.09 26.23
CA PRO A 124 -4.10 -2.66 25.97
C PRO A 124 -2.69 -2.04 25.92
N LEU A 125 -2.52 -1.02 25.10
CA LEU A 125 -1.31 -0.21 25.09
C LEU A 125 -1.24 0.64 26.36
N GLU A 126 -0.22 0.43 27.16
CA GLU A 126 0.00 1.16 28.40
C GLU A 126 1.13 2.19 28.28
N GLY A 127 0.96 3.36 28.89
CA GLY A 127 1.97 4.41 28.94
C GLY A 127 2.20 5.14 27.61
N VAL A 128 1.40 4.85 26.58
CA VAL A 128 1.49 5.54 25.29
C VAL A 128 0.81 6.90 25.33
N ARG A 129 1.40 7.84 24.60
CA ARG A 129 0.88 9.18 24.40
C ARG A 129 1.35 9.73 23.05
N PRO A 130 0.61 10.67 22.45
CA PRO A 130 1.07 11.31 21.23
C PRO A 130 2.43 11.96 21.41
N TRP A 131 3.27 11.90 20.38
CA TRP A 131 4.59 12.52 20.32
C TRP A 131 5.58 12.01 21.38
N MET A 132 5.42 10.77 21.82
CA MET A 132 6.42 10.10 22.63
C MET A 132 7.62 9.64 21.77
N ASP A 133 8.70 9.23 22.43
CA ASP A 133 9.86 8.66 21.77
C ASP A 133 9.48 7.41 20.95
N GLY A 134 9.96 7.33 19.71
CA GLY A 134 9.63 6.25 18.80
C GLY A 134 10.08 4.87 19.28
N GLY A 135 11.18 4.80 20.05
CA GLY A 135 11.68 3.58 20.67
C GLY A 135 10.82 3.10 21.83
N GLU A 136 10.30 4.05 22.63
CA GLU A 136 9.35 3.74 23.71
C GLU A 136 8.00 3.29 23.16
N ALA A 137 7.52 3.92 22.06
CA ALA A 137 6.29 3.54 21.39
C ALA A 137 6.37 2.11 20.84
N GLU A 138 7.45 1.78 20.14
CA GLU A 138 7.67 0.43 19.60
C GLU A 138 7.75 -0.61 20.72
N ALA A 139 8.49 -0.34 21.79
CA ALA A 139 8.59 -1.23 22.94
C ALA A 139 7.23 -1.44 23.65
N ALA A 140 6.36 -0.42 23.68
CA ALA A 140 5.01 -0.56 24.21
C ALA A 140 4.15 -1.48 23.36
N VAL A 141 4.25 -1.43 22.03
CA VAL A 141 3.57 -2.35 21.11
C VAL A 141 4.06 -3.77 21.31
N GLU A 142 5.38 -3.99 21.37
CA GLU A 142 5.97 -5.31 21.64
C GLU A 142 5.49 -5.86 22.98
N LYS A 143 5.52 -5.04 24.05
CA LYS A 143 5.01 -5.43 25.38
C LYS A 143 3.53 -5.78 25.35
N ALA A 144 2.72 -5.12 24.53
CA ALA A 144 1.31 -5.45 24.33
C ALA A 144 1.10 -6.74 23.53
N GLY A 145 2.15 -7.33 22.95
CA GLY A 145 2.11 -8.52 22.10
C GLY A 145 1.54 -8.24 20.73
N GLY A 146 1.63 -7.00 20.28
CA GLY A 146 1.23 -6.54 18.96
C GLY A 146 2.36 -6.60 17.93
N VAL A 147 2.02 -6.28 16.70
CA VAL A 147 2.96 -6.10 15.58
C VAL A 147 3.10 -4.60 15.32
N SER A 148 4.35 -4.13 15.35
CA SER A 148 4.71 -2.76 14.99
C SER A 148 5.14 -2.70 13.53
N VAL A 149 4.61 -1.72 12.78
CA VAL A 149 4.91 -1.49 11.37
C VAL A 149 5.34 -0.04 11.20
N LEU A 150 6.52 0.16 10.62
CA LEU A 150 6.98 1.50 10.27
C LEU A 150 6.04 2.09 9.20
N ALA A 151 5.26 3.11 9.56
CA ALA A 151 4.33 3.75 8.66
C ALA A 151 5.07 4.69 7.71
N HIS A 152 4.83 4.57 6.40
CA HIS A 152 5.41 5.41 5.34
C HIS A 152 6.82 5.94 5.64
N PRO A 153 7.80 5.08 5.99
CA PRO A 153 9.02 5.45 6.70
C PRO A 153 10.02 6.29 5.90
N VAL A 154 9.83 6.41 4.58
CA VAL A 154 10.65 7.26 3.69
C VAL A 154 9.88 8.50 3.21
N GLN A 155 8.64 8.70 3.68
CA GLN A 155 7.85 9.87 3.32
C GLN A 155 8.56 11.15 3.79
N GLN A 156 8.76 12.11 2.91
CA GLN A 156 9.56 13.31 3.22
C GLN A 156 8.96 14.18 4.34
N ARG A 157 7.64 14.15 4.56
CA ARG A 157 6.98 14.93 5.62
C ARG A 157 7.27 14.37 7.00
N ASN A 158 7.09 13.04 7.17
CA ASN A 158 7.24 12.34 8.44
C ASN A 158 8.07 11.06 8.26
N PRO A 159 9.36 11.16 7.87
CA PRO A 159 10.21 9.97 7.73
C PRO A 159 10.49 9.37 9.09
N TRP A 160 10.61 8.06 9.15
CA TRP A 160 11.04 7.37 10.35
C TRP A 160 12.53 7.61 10.63
N ARG A 161 12.88 8.05 11.84
CA ARG A 161 14.25 8.48 12.22
C ARG A 161 14.87 7.69 13.38
N HIS A 162 14.14 6.81 14.05
CA HIS A 162 14.66 6.04 15.17
C HIS A 162 15.17 4.68 14.71
N GLU A 163 16.47 4.57 14.39
CA GLU A 163 17.05 3.39 13.76
C GLU A 163 16.97 2.12 14.62
N GLU A 164 17.16 2.23 15.95
CA GLU A 164 17.08 1.05 16.82
C GLU A 164 15.66 0.48 16.87
N ALA A 165 14.63 1.33 16.96
CA ALA A 165 13.24 0.88 16.87
C ALA A 165 12.91 0.32 15.48
N ALA A 166 13.48 0.89 14.40
CA ALA A 166 13.32 0.34 13.07
C ALA A 166 13.87 -1.09 12.97
N ARG A 167 14.96 -1.41 13.67
CA ARG A 167 15.52 -2.77 13.72
C ARG A 167 14.64 -3.74 14.50
N ARG A 168 13.84 -3.28 15.47
CA ARG A 168 12.91 -4.11 16.24
C ARG A 168 11.56 -4.29 15.55
N ALA A 169 11.09 -3.30 14.81
CA ALA A 169 9.79 -3.32 14.14
C ALA A 169 9.58 -4.58 13.29
N GLY A 170 8.39 -5.17 13.39
CA GLY A 170 8.00 -6.38 12.70
C GLY A 170 7.62 -6.17 11.23
N GLY A 171 7.26 -4.93 10.86
CA GLY A 171 6.78 -4.60 9.51
C GLY A 171 7.27 -3.26 8.99
N PHE A 172 7.04 -3.06 7.70
CA PHE A 172 7.46 -1.89 6.94
C PHE A 172 6.44 -1.60 5.84
N GLU A 173 5.93 -0.39 5.76
CA GLU A 173 5.11 0.05 4.64
C GLU A 173 5.99 0.38 3.44
N LEU A 174 5.98 -0.53 2.47
CA LEU A 174 6.79 -0.38 1.26
C LEU A 174 6.15 0.58 0.26
N TYR A 175 4.84 0.51 0.14
CA TYR A 175 4.03 1.42 -0.68
C TYR A 175 2.92 2.03 0.17
N SER A 176 2.66 3.33 0.01
CA SER A 176 1.58 4.04 0.70
C SER A 176 0.86 4.97 -0.27
N ALA A 177 -0.47 4.87 -0.31
CA ALA A 177 -1.28 5.71 -1.21
C ALA A 177 -1.24 7.19 -0.82
N ASP A 178 -1.20 7.51 0.49
CA ASP A 178 -1.00 8.89 0.95
C ASP A 178 0.38 9.44 0.54
N THR A 179 1.42 8.61 0.62
CA THR A 179 2.76 9.02 0.13
C THR A 179 2.72 9.38 -1.35
N PHE A 180 2.08 8.59 -2.20
CA PHE A 180 1.92 8.91 -3.60
C PHE A 180 1.17 10.22 -3.82
N PHE A 181 0.08 10.44 -3.09
CA PHE A 181 -0.68 11.68 -3.17
C PHE A 181 0.15 12.89 -2.73
N ARG A 182 0.87 12.79 -1.62
CA ARG A 182 1.74 13.88 -1.11
C ARG A 182 2.90 14.19 -2.04
N ASP A 183 3.48 13.18 -2.66
CA ASP A 183 4.55 13.38 -3.66
C ASP A 183 3.99 14.08 -4.91
N ALA A 184 2.78 13.72 -5.35
CA ALA A 184 2.12 14.38 -6.47
C ALA A 184 1.80 15.86 -6.20
N LEU A 185 1.56 16.27 -4.94
CA LEU A 185 1.40 17.69 -4.59
C LEU A 185 2.64 18.52 -4.90
N ARG A 186 3.83 17.90 -4.93
CA ARG A 186 5.09 18.55 -5.32
C ARG A 186 5.29 18.63 -6.82
N HIS A 187 4.52 17.83 -7.55
CA HIS A 187 4.53 17.75 -9.01
C HIS A 187 3.16 18.09 -9.59
N PRO A 188 2.62 19.33 -9.30
CA PRO A 188 1.22 19.66 -9.53
C PRO A 188 0.79 19.55 -10.99
N PHE A 189 1.69 19.85 -11.94
CA PHE A 189 1.36 19.83 -13.37
C PHE A 189 1.61 18.47 -14.03
N SER A 190 2.61 17.72 -13.59
CA SER A 190 3.02 16.45 -14.21
C SER A 190 2.38 15.21 -13.59
N GLN A 191 1.91 15.30 -12.36
CA GLN A 191 1.30 14.17 -11.63
C GLN A 191 -0.10 14.51 -11.10
N LEU A 192 -0.23 15.56 -10.26
CA LEU A 192 -1.50 15.85 -9.59
C LEU A 192 -2.61 16.24 -10.57
N LEU A 193 -2.37 17.19 -11.46
CA LEU A 193 -3.38 17.65 -12.42
C LEU A 193 -3.86 16.54 -13.37
N PRO A 194 -2.99 15.68 -13.94
CA PRO A 194 -3.42 14.49 -14.66
C PRO A 194 -4.28 13.54 -13.83
N ALA A 195 -3.86 13.24 -12.59
CA ALA A 195 -4.56 12.33 -11.70
C ALA A 195 -5.95 12.87 -11.31
N VAL A 196 -6.03 14.15 -10.92
CA VAL A 196 -7.31 14.82 -10.61
C VAL A 196 -8.22 14.87 -11.83
N GLY A 197 -7.70 15.25 -13.00
CA GLY A 197 -8.47 15.27 -14.24
C GLY A 197 -9.00 13.89 -14.62
N ALA A 198 -8.14 12.87 -14.53
CA ALA A 198 -8.53 11.48 -14.79
C ALA A 198 -9.60 10.97 -13.81
N SER A 199 -9.56 11.40 -12.55
CA SER A 199 -10.54 10.96 -11.53
C SER A 199 -11.99 11.36 -11.84
N PHE A 200 -12.21 12.37 -12.66
CA PHE A 200 -13.57 12.73 -13.12
C PHE A 200 -14.11 11.75 -14.18
N GLY A 201 -13.24 11.07 -14.92
CA GLY A 201 -13.63 10.06 -15.92
C GLY A 201 -13.54 8.63 -15.38
N GLN A 202 -12.41 8.30 -14.79
CA GLN A 202 -12.11 6.99 -14.20
C GLN A 202 -11.36 7.18 -12.85
N PRO A 203 -12.06 7.18 -11.71
CA PRO A 203 -11.45 7.46 -10.41
C PRO A 203 -10.25 6.55 -10.07
N VAL A 204 -10.38 5.25 -10.33
CA VAL A 204 -9.28 4.28 -10.11
C VAL A 204 -8.06 4.61 -10.98
N HIS A 205 -8.26 5.06 -12.22
CA HIS A 205 -7.16 5.52 -13.07
C HIS A 205 -6.46 6.73 -12.47
N GLY A 206 -7.24 7.68 -11.92
CA GLY A 206 -6.68 8.82 -11.19
C GLY A 206 -5.74 8.38 -10.06
N VAL A 207 -6.15 7.41 -9.24
CA VAL A 207 -5.28 6.83 -8.19
C VAL A 207 -4.05 6.16 -8.80
N MET A 208 -4.22 5.34 -9.84
CA MET A 208 -3.11 4.63 -10.48
C MET A 208 -2.09 5.55 -11.14
N LEU A 209 -2.48 6.74 -11.58
CA LEU A 209 -1.53 7.74 -12.09
C LEU A 209 -0.58 8.28 -11.02
N LEU A 210 -0.95 8.20 -9.74
CA LEU A 210 -0.12 8.59 -8.61
C LEU A 210 0.90 7.51 -8.22
N VAL A 211 0.65 6.24 -8.56
CA VAL A 211 1.53 5.11 -8.18
C VAL A 211 2.88 5.26 -8.86
N GLU A 212 3.93 5.39 -8.08
CA GLU A 212 5.32 5.47 -8.56
C GLU A 212 6.21 4.45 -7.84
N PRO A 213 7.29 3.99 -8.48
CA PRO A 213 8.29 3.14 -7.85
C PRO A 213 8.85 3.77 -6.57
N GLN A 214 9.16 2.94 -5.56
CA GLN A 214 9.70 3.38 -4.27
C GLN A 214 11.10 2.77 -4.03
N PRO A 215 12.13 3.15 -4.81
CA PRO A 215 13.46 2.53 -4.69
C PRO A 215 14.11 2.76 -3.33
N GLU A 216 13.97 3.96 -2.76
CA GLU A 216 14.51 4.31 -1.44
C GLU A 216 13.87 3.48 -0.33
N ALA A 217 12.54 3.30 -0.37
CA ALA A 217 11.83 2.43 0.57
C ALA A 217 12.29 0.97 0.45
N THR A 218 12.45 0.48 -0.79
CA THR A 218 12.92 -0.88 -1.04
C THR A 218 14.35 -1.08 -0.49
N GLU A 219 15.27 -0.16 -0.75
CA GLU A 219 16.65 -0.23 -0.25
C GLU A 219 16.68 -0.22 1.28
N ARG A 220 15.90 0.64 1.92
CA ARG A 220 15.79 0.70 3.37
C ARG A 220 15.21 -0.59 3.95
N LEU A 221 14.13 -1.12 3.37
CA LEU A 221 13.55 -2.39 3.77
C LEU A 221 14.58 -3.52 3.68
N LEU A 222 15.29 -3.65 2.56
CA LEU A 222 16.31 -4.69 2.36
C LEU A 222 17.46 -4.57 3.36
N SER A 223 17.86 -3.36 3.73
CA SER A 223 18.90 -3.15 4.74
C SER A 223 18.47 -3.66 6.12
N LEU A 224 17.21 -3.43 6.50
CA LEU A 224 16.63 -3.88 7.76
C LEU A 224 16.37 -5.40 7.77
N GLU A 225 15.94 -5.98 6.64
CA GLU A 225 15.63 -7.40 6.48
C GLU A 225 16.85 -8.31 6.72
N ARG A 226 18.06 -7.82 6.45
CA ARG A 226 19.32 -8.55 6.73
C ARG A 226 19.45 -8.93 8.19
N GLU A 227 18.94 -8.12 9.10
CA GLU A 227 19.05 -8.32 10.55
C GLU A 227 17.94 -9.21 11.10
N LYS A 228 16.71 -9.02 10.63
CA LYS A 228 15.50 -9.73 11.09
C LYS A 228 14.46 -9.73 9.98
N PRO A 229 13.75 -10.87 9.76
CA PRO A 229 12.62 -10.91 8.82
C PRO A 229 11.54 -9.89 9.17
N ARG A 230 11.06 -9.16 8.17
CA ARG A 230 9.99 -8.17 8.28
C ARG A 230 8.94 -8.39 7.23
N VAL A 231 7.71 -8.02 7.55
CA VAL A 231 6.65 -8.03 6.56
C VAL A 231 6.67 -6.71 5.78
N ALA A 232 6.57 -6.79 4.45
CA ALA A 232 6.31 -5.64 3.62
C ALA A 232 4.80 -5.53 3.41
N LEU A 233 4.24 -4.37 3.77
CA LEU A 233 2.82 -4.10 3.63
C LEU A 233 2.61 -2.92 2.68
N CYS A 234 1.49 -2.93 1.98
CA CYS A 234 1.00 -1.75 1.29
C CYS A 234 -0.06 -1.06 2.14
N SER A 235 0.24 0.17 2.44
CA SER A 235 -0.62 1.06 3.20
C SER A 235 -1.59 1.77 2.27
N HIS A 236 -2.88 1.73 2.61
CA HIS A 236 -3.83 2.62 1.96
C HIS A 236 -3.69 4.02 2.52
N ASP A 237 -3.41 4.13 3.83
CA ASP A 237 -3.30 5.41 4.55
C ASP A 237 -4.42 6.37 4.09
N ALA A 238 -5.61 5.76 4.01
CA ALA A 238 -6.76 6.35 3.34
C ALA A 238 -7.55 7.23 4.30
N HIS A 239 -7.72 8.48 3.91
CA HIS A 239 -8.43 9.50 4.70
C HIS A 239 -9.76 9.94 4.08
N GLY A 240 -10.12 9.43 2.87
CA GLY A 240 -11.33 9.82 2.13
C GLY A 240 -11.09 10.77 0.96
N LEU A 241 -9.87 11.22 0.74
CA LEU A 241 -9.43 11.95 -0.44
C LEU A 241 -8.05 11.41 -0.91
N PRO A 242 -7.97 10.67 -2.02
CA PRO A 242 -9.07 10.16 -2.86
C PRO A 242 -10.11 9.35 -2.07
N ARG A 243 -11.30 9.10 -2.66
CA ARG A 243 -12.36 8.34 -1.97
C ARG A 243 -11.85 6.97 -1.57
N TYR A 244 -12.29 6.47 -0.42
CA TYR A 244 -11.90 5.13 0.09
C TYR A 244 -12.11 4.04 -0.98
N GLU A 245 -13.28 4.03 -1.62
CA GLU A 245 -13.62 3.04 -2.65
C GLU A 245 -12.62 3.03 -3.80
N ASP A 246 -12.19 4.21 -4.28
CA ASP A 246 -11.27 4.33 -5.41
C ASP A 246 -9.88 3.79 -5.05
N VAL A 247 -9.41 4.07 -3.82
CA VAL A 247 -8.14 3.55 -3.31
C VAL A 247 -8.21 2.04 -3.09
N PHE A 248 -9.32 1.54 -2.52
CA PHE A 248 -9.54 0.11 -2.28
C PHE A 248 -9.71 -0.71 -3.57
N GLN A 249 -10.25 -0.10 -4.63
CA GLN A 249 -10.28 -0.70 -5.96
C GLN A 249 -8.91 -0.68 -6.65
N ALA A 250 -8.06 0.32 -6.35
CA ALA A 250 -6.75 0.45 -6.95
C ALA A 250 -5.74 -0.55 -6.36
N MET A 251 -5.79 -0.80 -5.05
CA MET A 251 -4.83 -1.66 -4.35
C MET A 251 -5.46 -2.41 -3.18
N ALA A 252 -4.89 -3.56 -2.81
CA ALA A 252 -5.29 -4.33 -1.63
C ALA A 252 -4.15 -5.21 -1.10
N MET A 253 -4.25 -5.58 0.17
CA MET A 253 -3.50 -6.69 0.74
C MET A 253 -4.24 -8.00 0.51
N TYR A 254 -3.52 -9.03 0.08
CA TYR A 254 -4.02 -10.38 -0.12
C TYR A 254 -3.45 -11.33 0.92
N LEU A 255 -4.32 -12.17 1.47
CA LEU A 255 -3.96 -13.29 2.34
C LEU A 255 -4.19 -14.60 1.55
N PRO A 256 -3.18 -15.11 0.85
CA PRO A 256 -3.35 -16.25 -0.07
C PRO A 256 -3.74 -17.55 0.65
N ASP A 257 -3.38 -17.70 1.92
CA ASP A 257 -3.65 -18.90 2.72
C ASP A 257 -5.05 -18.91 3.37
N ALA A 258 -5.83 -17.85 3.22
CA ALA A 258 -7.14 -17.71 3.85
C ALA A 258 -8.21 -17.46 2.79
N ARG A 259 -9.23 -18.33 2.74
CA ARG A 259 -10.33 -18.21 1.75
C ARG A 259 -11.57 -17.57 2.35
N GLU A 260 -11.84 -17.85 3.61
CA GLU A 260 -13.04 -17.39 4.33
C GLU A 260 -12.67 -16.86 5.72
N LEU A 261 -13.44 -15.88 6.19
CA LEU A 261 -13.36 -15.40 7.55
C LEU A 261 -14.25 -16.26 8.44
N PRO A 262 -13.79 -16.63 9.65
CA PRO A 262 -14.66 -17.18 10.70
C PRO A 262 -15.85 -16.25 10.97
N GLY A 263 -17.00 -16.79 11.36
CA GLY A 263 -18.17 -15.98 11.72
C GLY A 263 -18.00 -15.20 13.03
N ASP A 264 -17.12 -15.65 13.93
CA ASP A 264 -16.73 -14.90 15.13
C ASP A 264 -15.70 -13.83 14.77
N ALA A 265 -16.00 -12.57 15.08
CA ALA A 265 -15.17 -11.43 14.66
C ALA A 265 -13.77 -11.45 15.29
N ARG A 266 -13.62 -11.96 16.53
CA ARG A 266 -12.32 -12.05 17.19
C ARG A 266 -11.44 -13.13 16.57
N ALA A 267 -12.03 -14.29 16.26
CA ALA A 267 -11.34 -15.36 15.55
C ALA A 267 -10.96 -14.91 14.12
N ALA A 268 -11.84 -14.16 13.44
CA ALA A 268 -11.59 -13.60 12.11
C ALA A 268 -10.44 -12.57 12.14
N ALA A 269 -10.44 -11.66 13.12
CA ALA A 269 -9.34 -10.69 13.30
C ALA A 269 -8.01 -11.38 13.57
N GLY A 270 -7.99 -12.40 14.44
CA GLY A 270 -6.78 -13.18 14.70
C GLY A 270 -6.23 -13.89 13.44
N LEU A 271 -7.10 -14.35 12.54
CA LEU A 271 -6.69 -14.91 11.24
C LEU A 271 -6.04 -13.85 10.36
N VAL A 272 -6.66 -12.66 10.24
CA VAL A 272 -6.13 -11.55 9.44
C VAL A 272 -4.81 -11.05 10.01
N GLU A 273 -4.74 -10.80 11.32
CA GLU A 273 -3.53 -10.36 12.01
C GLU A 273 -2.36 -11.34 11.81
N LYS A 274 -2.62 -12.65 11.98
CA LYS A 274 -1.63 -13.69 11.72
C LYS A 274 -1.21 -13.72 10.26
N GLY A 275 -2.16 -13.58 9.33
CA GLY A 275 -1.89 -13.55 7.89
C GLY A 275 -0.98 -12.39 7.51
N LEU A 276 -1.29 -11.18 7.96
CA LEU A 276 -0.47 -9.99 7.72
C LEU A 276 0.93 -10.11 8.35
N ALA A 277 1.01 -10.62 9.58
CA ALA A 277 2.28 -10.79 10.29
C ALA A 277 3.15 -11.94 9.76
N SER A 278 2.60 -12.86 8.96
CA SER A 278 3.34 -14.02 8.43
C SER A 278 4.35 -13.67 7.34
N GLY A 279 4.21 -12.49 6.72
CA GLY A 279 4.95 -12.09 5.52
C GLY A 279 4.56 -12.83 4.25
N ARG A 280 3.53 -13.69 4.29
CA ARG A 280 2.96 -14.34 3.09
C ARG A 280 1.86 -13.50 2.45
N ALA A 281 1.37 -12.48 3.15
CA ALA A 281 0.52 -11.49 2.58
C ALA A 281 1.20 -10.80 1.38
N VAL A 282 0.44 -10.54 0.35
CA VAL A 282 0.92 -9.93 -0.89
C VAL A 282 0.18 -8.63 -1.11
N CYS A 283 0.90 -7.56 -1.40
CA CYS A 283 0.28 -6.35 -1.90
C CYS A 283 0.00 -6.49 -3.40
N ALA A 284 -1.18 -6.10 -3.84
CA ALA A 284 -1.51 -6.04 -5.26
C ALA A 284 -2.13 -4.69 -5.64
N PHE A 285 -1.63 -4.11 -6.73
CA PHE A 285 -2.28 -3.00 -7.42
C PHE A 285 -3.35 -3.58 -8.35
N ARG A 286 -4.53 -3.82 -7.79
CA ARG A 286 -5.64 -4.58 -8.36
C ARG A 286 -6.16 -4.05 -9.69
N ALA A 287 -6.04 -2.75 -9.92
CA ALA A 287 -6.36 -2.17 -11.21
C ALA A 287 -5.58 -2.82 -12.38
N LEU A 288 -4.44 -3.45 -12.09
CA LEU A 288 -3.62 -4.18 -13.07
C LEU A 288 -3.96 -5.68 -13.16
N GLY A 289 -4.82 -6.17 -12.29
CA GLY A 289 -5.24 -7.56 -12.18
C GLY A 289 -5.11 -8.09 -10.76
N GLU A 290 -5.82 -9.19 -10.50
CA GLU A 290 -5.77 -9.87 -9.22
C GLU A 290 -4.52 -10.76 -9.16
N PRO A 291 -3.88 -10.97 -7.97
CA PRO A 291 -2.65 -11.74 -7.85
C PRO A 291 -2.87 -13.26 -7.71
N GLU A 292 -4.10 -13.76 -7.93
CA GLU A 292 -4.40 -15.18 -7.79
C GLU A 292 -3.48 -16.05 -8.64
N GLY A 293 -2.92 -17.09 -8.02
CA GLY A 293 -1.94 -17.97 -8.68
C GLY A 293 -0.50 -17.46 -8.65
N PHE A 294 -0.24 -16.24 -8.16
CA PHE A 294 1.12 -15.80 -7.88
C PHE A 294 1.75 -16.65 -6.78
N ALA A 295 3.00 -17.07 -6.97
CA ALA A 295 3.83 -17.66 -5.94
C ALA A 295 5.31 -17.38 -6.20
N LEU A 296 6.07 -17.30 -5.12
CA LEU A 296 7.52 -17.33 -5.15
C LEU A 296 7.94 -18.70 -4.60
N GLU A 297 8.46 -19.55 -5.47
CA GLU A 297 8.81 -20.94 -5.17
C GLU A 297 10.33 -21.10 -4.99
N GLY A 298 10.76 -22.14 -4.26
CA GLY A 298 12.17 -22.43 -4.03
C GLY A 298 12.73 -21.81 -2.73
N LEU A 299 11.87 -21.38 -1.81
CA LEU A 299 12.24 -20.84 -0.50
C LEU A 299 11.54 -21.62 0.63
N ASP A 300 12.04 -21.48 1.86
CA ASP A 300 11.26 -21.85 3.05
C ASP A 300 10.11 -20.82 3.20
N ALA A 301 8.90 -21.25 2.88
CA ALA A 301 7.73 -20.38 2.87
C ALA A 301 7.30 -19.90 4.26
N GLU A 302 7.63 -20.64 5.34
CA GLU A 302 7.29 -20.23 6.70
C GLU A 302 8.24 -19.16 7.22
N ARG A 303 9.53 -19.30 6.92
CA ARG A 303 10.58 -18.38 7.36
C ARG A 303 10.88 -17.29 6.36
N ARG A 304 10.46 -17.48 5.11
CA ARG A 304 10.82 -16.65 3.95
C ARG A 304 12.34 -16.52 3.80
N GLU A 305 13.01 -17.67 3.90
CA GLU A 305 14.46 -17.79 3.84
C GLU A 305 14.86 -18.71 2.68
N ALA A 306 16.00 -18.41 2.09
CA ALA A 306 16.66 -19.24 1.08
C ALA A 306 18.18 -19.06 1.21
N HIS A 307 18.96 -19.91 0.52
CA HIS A 307 20.42 -19.87 0.61
C HIS A 307 21.06 -19.35 -0.68
N VAL A 308 22.27 -18.80 -0.54
CA VAL A 308 23.11 -18.42 -1.69
C VAL A 308 23.26 -19.60 -2.64
N GLY A 309 23.15 -19.35 -3.93
CA GLY A 309 23.17 -20.37 -4.97
C GLY A 309 21.82 -21.03 -5.27
N GLN A 310 20.81 -20.87 -4.41
CA GLN A 310 19.45 -21.30 -4.74
C GLN A 310 18.84 -20.43 -5.83
N VAL A 311 17.82 -20.98 -6.48
CA VAL A 311 17.04 -20.31 -7.52
C VAL A 311 15.60 -20.26 -7.08
N LEU A 312 15.06 -19.04 -6.97
CA LEU A 312 13.63 -18.82 -6.78
C LEU A 312 12.95 -18.79 -8.14
N THR A 313 11.74 -19.34 -8.21
CA THR A 313 10.91 -19.28 -9.42
C THR A 313 9.68 -18.41 -9.16
N VAL A 314 9.47 -17.42 -10.01
CA VAL A 314 8.29 -16.55 -9.96
C VAL A 314 7.19 -17.18 -10.79
N ARG A 315 6.19 -17.75 -10.12
CA ARG A 315 4.95 -18.18 -10.78
C ARG A 315 4.01 -16.99 -10.84
N LEU A 316 3.58 -16.66 -12.06
CA LEU A 316 2.63 -15.57 -12.28
C LEU A 316 1.18 -16.07 -12.26
N PRO A 317 0.22 -15.16 -12.02
CA PRO A 317 -1.19 -15.43 -12.29
C PRO A 317 -1.39 -15.98 -13.71
N PRO A 318 -2.29 -16.96 -13.91
CA PRO A 318 -2.52 -17.57 -15.22
C PRO A 318 -2.90 -16.56 -16.31
N GLU A 319 -3.58 -15.49 -15.93
CA GLU A 319 -4.01 -14.41 -16.83
C GLU A 319 -2.94 -13.34 -17.08
N ALA A 320 -1.77 -13.45 -16.45
CA ALA A 320 -0.68 -12.54 -16.69
C ALA A 320 -0.24 -12.61 -18.15
N GLY A 321 -0.62 -11.58 -18.92
CA GLY A 321 -0.27 -11.47 -20.33
C GLY A 321 1.21 -11.20 -20.55
N GLU A 322 1.59 -10.96 -21.82
CA GLU A 322 2.99 -10.66 -22.20
C GLU A 322 3.50 -9.31 -21.66
N GLN A 323 2.61 -8.43 -21.19
CA GLN A 323 2.96 -7.08 -20.73
C GLN A 323 3.29 -7.04 -19.24
N VAL A 324 4.00 -8.06 -18.75
CA VAL A 324 4.50 -8.15 -17.37
C VAL A 324 5.99 -8.43 -17.35
N ARG A 325 6.65 -7.98 -16.30
CA ARG A 325 8.07 -8.27 -16.05
C ARG A 325 8.32 -8.48 -14.56
N VAL A 326 9.37 -9.21 -14.24
CA VAL A 326 9.89 -9.37 -12.89
C VAL A 326 11.01 -8.37 -12.66
N GLU A 327 10.94 -7.65 -11.55
CA GLU A 327 11.99 -6.76 -11.05
C GLU A 327 12.62 -7.38 -9.81
N VAL A 328 13.94 -7.34 -9.72
CA VAL A 328 14.71 -7.91 -8.62
C VAL A 328 15.65 -6.85 -8.06
N ARG A 329 15.66 -6.71 -6.75
CA ARG A 329 16.57 -5.80 -6.02
C ARG A 329 17.21 -6.54 -4.85
N GLY A 330 18.48 -6.18 -4.53
CA GLY A 330 19.24 -6.79 -3.44
C GLY A 330 19.99 -8.05 -3.87
N ALA A 331 20.03 -9.06 -3.02
CA ALA A 331 20.89 -10.23 -3.10
C ALA A 331 20.56 -11.26 -4.20
N GLY A 332 19.77 -10.87 -5.21
CA GLY A 332 19.33 -11.73 -6.31
C GLY A 332 19.61 -11.15 -7.69
N ARG A 333 19.68 -12.03 -8.68
CA ARG A 333 19.82 -11.69 -10.10
C ARG A 333 18.75 -12.40 -10.92
N LEU A 334 17.99 -11.65 -11.71
CA LEU A 334 17.03 -12.21 -12.66
C LEU A 334 17.78 -12.93 -13.79
N ARG A 335 17.39 -14.17 -14.08
CA ARG A 335 17.90 -14.96 -15.20
C ARG A 335 17.25 -14.54 -16.54
N PRO A 336 17.83 -14.91 -17.68
CA PRO A 336 17.31 -14.56 -19.02
C PRO A 336 15.91 -15.07 -19.34
N ASP A 337 15.42 -16.08 -18.62
CA ASP A 337 14.03 -16.59 -18.75
C ASP A 337 12.98 -15.60 -18.22
N GLY A 338 13.41 -14.53 -17.51
CA GLY A 338 12.52 -13.51 -16.94
C GLY A 338 11.64 -14.00 -15.77
N ARG A 339 11.92 -15.18 -15.22
CA ARG A 339 11.10 -15.83 -14.16
C ARG A 339 11.95 -16.41 -13.02
N SER A 340 13.17 -16.79 -13.27
CA SER A 340 14.05 -17.39 -12.29
C SER A 340 14.96 -16.33 -11.69
N VAL A 341 15.08 -16.32 -10.36
CA VAL A 341 15.92 -15.40 -9.60
C VAL A 341 17.02 -16.21 -8.91
N GLU A 342 18.26 -16.06 -9.34
CA GLU A 342 19.43 -16.65 -8.71
C GLU A 342 19.86 -15.82 -7.52
N LEU A 343 20.03 -16.45 -6.36
CA LEU A 343 20.49 -15.80 -5.13
C LEU A 343 22.04 -15.79 -5.16
N VAL A 344 22.63 -14.61 -5.25
CA VAL A 344 24.05 -14.45 -5.58
C VAL A 344 24.93 -14.09 -4.38
N GLU A 345 24.33 -13.58 -3.32
CA GLU A 345 25.05 -13.15 -2.10
C GLU A 345 24.14 -13.22 -0.88
N GLU A 346 24.73 -13.23 0.32
CA GLU A 346 24.01 -13.12 1.59
C GLU A 346 23.32 -11.75 1.72
N GLY A 347 22.11 -11.74 2.30
CA GLY A 347 21.39 -10.50 2.56
C GLY A 347 19.88 -10.64 2.45
N ALA A 348 19.26 -9.81 1.63
CA ALA A 348 17.83 -9.85 1.35
C ALA A 348 17.58 -9.55 -0.13
N VAL A 349 16.50 -10.15 -0.67
CA VAL A 349 16.07 -9.92 -2.04
C VAL A 349 14.58 -9.54 -2.06
N GLN A 350 14.27 -8.45 -2.76
CA GLN A 350 12.91 -8.07 -3.13
C GLN A 350 12.65 -8.51 -4.58
N VAL A 351 11.55 -9.22 -4.76
CA VAL A 351 11.08 -9.67 -6.08
C VAL A 351 9.70 -9.08 -6.29
N GLU A 352 9.53 -8.28 -7.32
CA GLU A 352 8.25 -7.65 -7.65
C GLU A 352 7.81 -8.05 -9.06
N VAL A 353 6.52 -8.14 -9.27
CA VAL A 353 5.95 -8.25 -10.62
C VAL A 353 5.43 -6.90 -11.03
N TRP A 354 5.81 -6.45 -12.21
CA TRP A 354 5.40 -5.18 -12.77
C TRP A 354 4.59 -5.41 -14.04
N ALA A 355 3.59 -4.56 -14.26
CA ALA A 355 2.76 -4.61 -15.45
C ALA A 355 2.72 -3.25 -16.17
N ARG A 356 2.39 -3.27 -17.45
CA ARG A 356 2.11 -2.08 -18.21
C ARG A 356 0.74 -1.52 -17.81
N ALA A 357 0.72 -0.26 -17.38
CA ALA A 357 -0.47 0.49 -17.03
C ALA A 357 -0.66 1.68 -17.98
N PRO A 358 -1.88 2.14 -18.20
CA PRO A 358 -2.13 3.38 -18.92
C PRO A 358 -1.38 4.56 -18.30
N GLY A 359 -0.83 5.44 -19.14
CA GLY A 359 -0.20 6.70 -18.73
C GLY A 359 -1.21 7.84 -18.62
N SER A 360 -0.73 9.03 -18.23
CA SER A 360 -1.54 10.24 -18.12
C SER A 360 -2.00 10.82 -19.46
N PHE A 361 -1.30 10.44 -20.54
CA PHE A 361 -1.62 10.78 -21.92
C PHE A 361 -1.84 9.49 -22.70
N PHE A 362 -1.32 9.43 -23.93
CA PHE A 362 -1.29 8.20 -24.69
C PHE A 362 -0.08 7.34 -24.29
N GLY A 363 -0.24 6.01 -24.44
CA GLY A 363 0.81 5.05 -24.13
C GLY A 363 0.71 4.46 -22.73
N THR A 364 1.72 3.69 -22.37
CA THR A 364 1.75 2.92 -21.12
C THR A 364 3.02 3.16 -20.33
N ARG A 365 2.96 2.93 -19.03
CA ARG A 365 4.11 2.94 -18.11
C ARG A 365 4.19 1.64 -17.34
N TRP A 366 5.39 1.25 -16.95
CA TRP A 366 5.59 0.15 -16.01
C TRP A 366 5.20 0.60 -14.60
N ARG A 367 4.36 -0.21 -13.94
CA ARG A 367 3.91 0.00 -12.56
C ARG A 367 4.08 -1.28 -11.76
N PRO A 368 4.38 -1.20 -10.46
CA PRO A 368 4.32 -2.37 -9.60
C PRO A 368 2.89 -2.95 -9.66
N TRP A 369 2.82 -4.26 -9.76
CA TRP A 369 1.55 -4.99 -9.77
C TRP A 369 1.42 -5.89 -8.56
N ILE A 370 2.38 -6.81 -8.35
CA ILE A 370 2.38 -7.76 -7.24
C ILE A 370 3.68 -7.58 -6.45
N VAL A 371 3.53 -7.31 -5.16
CA VAL A 371 4.64 -7.00 -4.26
C VAL A 371 4.56 -7.89 -3.03
N PRO A 372 5.29 -9.00 -3.00
CA PRO A 372 5.43 -9.84 -1.81
C PRO A 372 6.42 -9.21 -0.83
N SER A 373 6.44 -9.71 0.40
CA SER A 373 7.51 -9.39 1.34
C SER A 373 8.86 -9.92 0.86
N PRO A 374 10.00 -9.29 1.21
CA PRO A 374 11.32 -9.71 0.78
C PRO A 374 11.68 -11.11 1.32
N VAL A 375 12.66 -11.75 0.69
CA VAL A 375 13.22 -13.04 1.11
C VAL A 375 14.60 -12.79 1.70
N ARG A 376 14.85 -13.35 2.88
CA ARG A 376 16.17 -13.35 3.49
C ARG A 376 17.06 -14.40 2.84
N VAL A 377 18.28 -14.00 2.46
CA VAL A 377 19.26 -14.87 1.82
C VAL A 377 20.34 -15.21 2.83
N LEU A 378 20.40 -16.48 3.20
CA LEU A 378 21.38 -17.03 4.13
C LEU A 378 22.62 -17.55 3.37
N PRO A 379 23.79 -17.67 4.04
CA PRO A 379 24.98 -18.25 3.44
C PRO A 379 24.79 -19.63 2.83
#